data_25a8062f28c969fd35cd4900a695b130
#
_entry.id   25a8062f28c969fd35cd4900a695b130
#
_cell.length_a   1.000
_cell.length_b   1.000
_cell.length_c   1.000
_cell.angle_alpha   90.00
_cell.angle_beta   90.00
_cell.angle_gamma   90.00
#
_symmetry.space_group_name_H-M   'P 1'
#
loop_
_entity.id
_entity.type
_entity.pdbx_description
1 polymer ?
#
loop_
_entity_poly.entity_id
_entity_poly.type
_entity_poly.pdbx_seq_one_letter_code
_entity_poly.pdbx_strand_id
1 'polypeptide(L)'
;LQDCGFVTGRGHDEPDLEFPFDEVARAVAAEPTLFRSARHPAGETRSILAQTFDAASLAEAAVDAVLGGPESLPGGLPIETIGAWSSVDRVEIEALRGMAQIMSQYVRQYQTGERLKRPLSLAVFGPPGAGKSFVVKQIAKKLLPGASRTLEYNLSQFESATDLPPAFHEVRDAVLEQQLPLVFWDEFDTPLEGRPLGWLRHFLAPMQDGQFREGPAFHPLGPAVFVFAGGTAATLDEFGSGAAVPEPREAKLPDFVSRLRGYVNILGPNRISDDDVAYTLRRALLLRSLLLSKTPQIVDRRDGRDTVRMDRELVRAFVQIGTYLHGARSMEAIIDMSTLAGALRFERASLPTRGQLALHVDPDEFLGLVRE
;
A
#
# COMPACT_ATOMS: atom_id res chain seq x y z
N LEU A 1 -14.15 0.92 -27.58
CA LEU A 1 -14.56 2.19 -26.93
C LEU A 1 -16.08 2.38 -26.96
N GLN A 2 -16.80 1.88 -28.00
CA GLN A 2 -18.26 1.94 -28.06
C GLN A 2 -18.95 1.09 -26.98
N ASP A 3 -18.30 0.05 -26.46
CA ASP A 3 -18.84 -0.83 -25.42
C ASP A 3 -18.54 -0.35 -23.99
N CYS A 4 -17.84 0.76 -23.80
CA CYS A 4 -17.46 1.26 -22.47
C CYS A 4 -18.46 2.22 -21.82
N GLY A 5 -19.66 2.43 -22.38
CA GLY A 5 -20.77 3.12 -21.69
C GLY A 5 -20.50 4.57 -21.30
N PHE A 6 -19.70 5.33 -22.04
CA PHE A 6 -19.54 6.77 -21.81
C PHE A 6 -20.84 7.50 -22.19
N VAL A 7 -21.65 7.82 -21.19
CA VAL A 7 -22.80 8.70 -21.33
C VAL A 7 -22.28 10.15 -21.33
N THR A 8 -22.28 10.78 -22.50
CA THR A 8 -22.08 12.22 -22.58
C THR A 8 -23.32 12.94 -22.04
N GLY A 9 -23.21 13.46 -20.82
CA GLY A 9 -24.21 14.40 -20.30
C GLY A 9 -24.16 15.71 -21.07
N ARG A 10 -25.19 16.04 -21.83
CA ARG A 10 -25.34 17.34 -22.50
C ARG A 10 -25.67 18.41 -21.46
N GLY A 11 -24.65 19.20 -21.07
CA GLY A 11 -24.85 20.53 -20.51
C GLY A 11 -24.89 21.54 -21.67
N HIS A 12 -25.89 22.41 -21.69
CA HIS A 12 -25.98 23.49 -22.68
C HIS A 12 -24.79 24.44 -22.49
N ASP A 13 -24.03 24.68 -23.57
CA ASP A 13 -22.95 25.69 -23.77
C ASP A 13 -21.48 25.20 -23.72
N GLU A 14 -21.18 23.92 -23.87
CA GLU A 14 -19.82 23.51 -24.23
C GLU A 14 -19.73 23.23 -25.76
N PRO A 15 -18.67 23.65 -26.44
CA PRO A 15 -18.48 23.33 -27.86
C PRO A 15 -18.39 21.80 -28.00
N ASP A 16 -19.06 21.26 -29.00
CA ASP A 16 -18.99 19.84 -29.38
C ASP A 16 -17.50 19.47 -29.64
N LEU A 17 -16.83 19.00 -28.59
CA LEU A 17 -15.50 18.39 -28.70
C LEU A 17 -15.71 17.00 -29.30
N GLU A 18 -15.75 16.91 -30.62
CA GLU A 18 -15.63 15.63 -31.32
C GLU A 18 -14.26 15.02 -30.97
N PHE A 19 -14.29 13.89 -30.27
CA PHE A 19 -13.06 13.17 -30.03
C PHE A 19 -12.47 12.71 -31.37
N PRO A 20 -11.19 13.00 -31.67
CA PRO A 20 -10.60 12.76 -32.98
C PRO A 20 -10.27 11.28 -33.22
N PHE A 21 -11.30 10.43 -33.28
CA PHE A 21 -11.16 8.97 -33.44
C PHE A 21 -10.31 8.58 -34.65
N ASP A 22 -10.46 9.27 -35.77
CA ASP A 22 -9.71 8.96 -37.01
C ASP A 22 -8.24 9.36 -36.93
N GLU A 23 -7.90 10.42 -36.19
CA GLU A 23 -6.51 10.81 -35.92
C GLU A 23 -5.83 9.85 -34.98
N VAL A 24 -6.51 9.45 -33.91
CA VAL A 24 -6.04 8.44 -32.94
C VAL A 24 -5.86 7.09 -33.64
N ALA A 25 -6.83 6.67 -34.47
CA ALA A 25 -6.72 5.41 -35.22
C ALA A 25 -5.55 5.42 -36.21
N ARG A 26 -5.29 6.54 -36.89
CA ARG A 26 -4.14 6.70 -37.78
C ARG A 26 -2.81 6.70 -37.01
N ALA A 27 -2.74 7.39 -35.89
CA ALA A 27 -1.55 7.39 -35.05
C ALA A 27 -1.23 5.97 -34.48
N VAL A 28 -2.25 5.24 -34.06
CA VAL A 28 -2.12 3.85 -33.62
C VAL A 28 -1.66 2.91 -34.74
N ALA A 29 -2.16 3.14 -35.97
CA ALA A 29 -1.76 2.36 -37.15
C ALA A 29 -0.34 2.68 -37.62
N ALA A 30 0.12 3.94 -37.44
CA ALA A 30 1.46 4.38 -37.81
C ALA A 30 2.55 3.87 -36.84
N GLU A 31 2.21 3.65 -35.58
CA GLU A 31 3.13 3.12 -34.57
C GLU A 31 2.56 1.86 -33.89
N PRO A 32 2.45 0.73 -34.59
CA PRO A 32 1.85 -0.49 -34.09
C PRO A 32 2.61 -1.10 -32.89
N THR A 33 3.85 -0.64 -32.66
CA THR A 33 4.66 -1.08 -31.50
C THR A 33 4.18 -0.50 -30.16
N LEU A 34 3.55 0.67 -30.16
CA LEU A 34 2.97 1.28 -28.94
C LEU A 34 1.72 0.54 -28.44
N PHE A 35 1.04 -0.18 -29.35
CA PHE A 35 -0.23 -0.86 -29.06
C PHE A 35 -0.20 -2.35 -29.39
N ARG A 36 0.96 -2.99 -29.40
CA ARG A 36 1.03 -4.44 -29.46
C ARG A 36 0.27 -4.97 -28.24
N SER A 37 -1.00 -5.33 -28.45
CA SER A 37 -1.65 -6.25 -27.55
C SER A 37 -0.82 -7.53 -27.57
N ALA A 38 -0.07 -7.77 -26.51
CA ALA A 38 0.56 -9.04 -26.30
C ALA A 38 -0.56 -10.10 -26.19
N ARG A 39 -0.95 -10.70 -27.33
CA ARG A 39 -1.71 -11.95 -27.30
C ARG A 39 -0.80 -12.99 -26.69
N HIS A 40 -0.92 -13.18 -25.38
CA HIS A 40 -0.26 -14.27 -24.72
C HIS A 40 -0.88 -15.59 -25.19
N PRO A 41 -0.06 -16.59 -25.54
CA PRO A 41 -0.54 -17.96 -25.57
C PRO A 41 -1.13 -18.25 -24.18
N ALA A 42 -2.31 -18.83 -24.15
CA ALA A 42 -3.03 -19.13 -22.93
C ALA A 42 -2.09 -19.82 -21.91
N GLY A 43 -1.79 -19.16 -20.79
CA GLY A 43 -1.00 -19.71 -19.71
C GLY A 43 0.22 -18.90 -19.24
N GLU A 44 0.72 -17.89 -19.96
CA GLU A 44 1.87 -17.10 -19.52
C GLU A 44 1.47 -15.63 -19.27
N THR A 45 1.29 -15.28 -18.02
CA THR A 45 1.12 -13.86 -17.59
C THR A 45 2.50 -13.21 -17.43
N ARG A 46 3.17 -12.88 -18.52
CA ARG A 46 4.40 -12.08 -18.44
C ARG A 46 4.04 -10.62 -18.24
N SER A 47 4.62 -9.99 -17.23
CA SER A 47 4.50 -8.55 -16.98
C SER A 47 4.91 -7.78 -18.24
N ILE A 48 4.14 -6.74 -18.64
CA ILE A 48 4.52 -5.82 -19.72
C ILE A 48 5.91 -5.23 -19.47
N LEU A 49 6.27 -5.00 -18.21
CA LEU A 49 7.59 -4.52 -17.80
C LEU A 49 8.70 -5.50 -18.21
N ALA A 50 8.50 -6.80 -17.99
CA ALA A 50 9.47 -7.85 -18.37
C ALA A 50 9.63 -8.00 -19.88
N GLN A 51 8.67 -7.55 -20.67
CA GLN A 51 8.73 -7.57 -22.14
C GLN A 51 9.38 -6.32 -22.73
N THR A 52 9.29 -5.19 -22.03
CA THR A 52 9.75 -3.89 -22.52
C THR A 52 11.15 -3.55 -22.02
N PHE A 53 11.51 -4.01 -20.83
CA PHE A 53 12.78 -3.68 -20.18
C PHE A 53 13.47 -4.95 -19.72
N ASP A 54 14.77 -5.05 -19.97
CA ASP A 54 15.60 -6.09 -19.36
C ASP A 54 15.91 -5.77 -17.89
N ALA A 55 16.27 -6.79 -17.12
CA ALA A 55 16.50 -6.65 -15.68
C ALA A 55 17.62 -5.67 -15.33
N ALA A 56 18.67 -5.57 -16.19
CA ALA A 56 19.79 -4.65 -15.95
C ALA A 56 19.37 -3.20 -16.15
N SER A 57 18.60 -2.92 -17.20
CA SER A 57 18.03 -1.58 -17.46
C SER A 57 17.10 -1.15 -16.33
N LEU A 58 16.28 -2.06 -15.78
CA LEU A 58 15.41 -1.76 -14.63
C LEU A 58 16.21 -1.50 -13.36
N ALA A 59 17.30 -2.23 -13.13
CA ALA A 59 18.16 -2.02 -11.98
C ALA A 59 18.86 -0.65 -12.03
N GLU A 60 19.35 -0.20 -13.19
CA GLU A 60 19.92 1.14 -13.34
C GLU A 60 18.86 2.24 -13.21
N ALA A 61 17.68 2.05 -13.80
CA ALA A 61 16.56 2.97 -13.61
C ALA A 61 16.13 3.07 -12.14
N ALA A 62 16.20 1.97 -11.39
CA ALA A 62 15.95 1.96 -9.96
C ALA A 62 16.97 2.82 -9.20
N VAL A 63 18.25 2.74 -9.55
CA VAL A 63 19.31 3.58 -8.94
C VAL A 63 19.05 5.05 -9.24
N ASP A 64 18.71 5.40 -10.47
CA ASP A 64 18.43 6.77 -10.87
C ASP A 64 17.16 7.31 -10.17
N ALA A 65 16.14 6.46 -9.98
CA ALA A 65 14.92 6.84 -9.26
C ALA A 65 15.19 7.12 -7.77
N VAL A 66 16.10 6.40 -7.11
CA VAL A 66 16.50 6.73 -5.73
C VAL A 66 17.17 8.09 -5.67
N LEU A 67 18.12 8.35 -6.55
CA LEU A 67 18.95 9.54 -6.51
C LEU A 67 18.21 10.79 -7.03
N GLY A 68 17.56 10.69 -8.18
CA GLY A 68 16.96 11.82 -8.89
C GLY A 68 15.44 11.94 -8.71
N GLY A 69 14.72 10.86 -8.39
CA GLY A 69 13.27 10.87 -8.25
C GLY A 69 12.54 9.97 -9.28
N PRO A 70 11.23 9.75 -9.08
CA PRO A 70 10.42 8.92 -9.98
C PRO A 70 10.41 9.41 -11.42
N GLU A 71 10.62 10.69 -11.63
CA GLU A 71 10.74 11.34 -12.96
C GLU A 71 11.96 10.87 -13.75
N SER A 72 12.94 10.25 -13.08
CA SER A 72 14.10 9.64 -13.76
C SER A 72 13.78 8.26 -14.36
N LEU A 73 12.60 7.71 -14.07
CA LEU A 73 12.18 6.42 -14.59
C LEU A 73 11.84 6.53 -16.10
N PRO A 74 12.08 5.45 -16.87
CA PRO A 74 11.74 5.43 -18.29
C PRO A 74 10.27 5.76 -18.55
N GLY A 75 9.99 6.51 -19.61
CA GLY A 75 8.62 6.79 -20.04
C GLY A 75 7.84 5.50 -20.33
N GLY A 76 6.53 5.51 -20.02
CA GLY A 76 5.64 4.38 -20.22
C GLY A 76 5.48 3.46 -19.01
N LEU A 77 6.25 3.67 -17.94
CA LEU A 77 6.01 2.97 -16.67
C LEU A 77 4.78 3.55 -15.96
N PRO A 78 3.85 2.72 -15.47
CA PRO A 78 2.79 3.20 -14.61
C PRO A 78 3.42 3.63 -13.27
N ILE A 79 3.24 4.89 -12.90
CA ILE A 79 3.71 5.42 -11.62
C ILE A 79 2.55 6.12 -10.93
N GLU A 80 2.32 5.76 -9.68
CA GLU A 80 1.39 6.49 -8.81
C GLU A 80 2.11 6.94 -7.55
N THR A 81 1.89 8.20 -7.18
CA THR A 81 2.43 8.77 -5.94
C THR A 81 1.30 9.29 -5.07
N ILE A 82 1.20 8.78 -3.84
CA ILE A 82 0.21 9.20 -2.84
C ILE A 82 0.97 9.62 -1.58
N GLY A 83 1.12 10.93 -1.38
CA GLY A 83 1.96 11.45 -0.30
C GLY A 83 3.41 11.00 -0.45
N ALA A 84 3.94 10.34 0.58
CA ALA A 84 5.31 9.82 0.57
C ALA A 84 5.43 8.38 -0.01
N TRP A 85 4.32 7.78 -0.42
CA TRP A 85 4.30 6.44 -1.01
C TRP A 85 4.22 6.51 -2.53
N SER A 86 4.95 5.62 -3.22
CA SER A 86 4.89 5.48 -4.67
C SER A 86 4.93 4.00 -5.06
N SER A 87 4.23 3.65 -6.13
CA SER A 87 4.29 2.31 -6.74
C SER A 87 4.37 2.40 -8.26
N VAL A 88 4.93 1.34 -8.84
CA VAL A 88 4.97 1.06 -10.27
C VAL A 88 4.18 -0.19 -10.64
N ASP A 89 3.62 -0.88 -9.67
CA ASP A 89 2.80 -2.05 -9.90
C ASP A 89 1.37 -1.64 -10.26
N ARG A 90 0.92 -2.05 -11.45
CA ARG A 90 -0.38 -1.65 -11.98
C ARG A 90 -1.53 -2.15 -11.11
N VAL A 91 -1.47 -3.39 -10.63
CA VAL A 91 -2.55 -3.98 -9.84
C VAL A 91 -2.66 -3.29 -8.49
N GLU A 92 -1.52 -3.03 -7.86
CA GLU A 92 -1.46 -2.27 -6.61
C GLU A 92 -1.96 -0.83 -6.80
N ILE A 93 -1.55 -0.15 -7.87
CA ILE A 93 -2.01 1.20 -8.21
C ILE A 93 -3.53 1.25 -8.41
N GLU A 94 -4.09 0.33 -9.22
CA GLU A 94 -5.53 0.27 -9.48
C GLU A 94 -6.33 -0.01 -8.20
N ALA A 95 -5.87 -0.93 -7.35
CA ALA A 95 -6.49 -1.23 -6.07
C ALA A 95 -6.48 -0.03 -5.12
N LEU A 96 -5.35 0.68 -5.02
CA LEU A 96 -5.22 1.87 -4.18
C LEU A 96 -6.06 3.05 -4.68
N ARG A 97 -6.14 3.25 -6.00
CA ARG A 97 -7.06 4.25 -6.59
C ARG A 97 -8.51 3.93 -6.25
N GLY A 98 -8.91 2.66 -6.39
CA GLY A 98 -10.24 2.19 -6.01
C GLY A 98 -10.53 2.45 -4.52
N MET A 99 -9.60 2.11 -3.63
CA MET A 99 -9.71 2.38 -2.20
C MET A 99 -9.83 3.88 -1.90
N ALA A 100 -8.97 4.70 -2.51
CA ALA A 100 -9.00 6.16 -2.35
C ALA A 100 -10.33 6.76 -2.84
N GLN A 101 -10.88 6.26 -3.93
CA GLN A 101 -12.18 6.69 -4.46
C GLN A 101 -13.32 6.38 -3.49
N ILE A 102 -13.37 5.15 -2.95
CA ILE A 102 -14.38 4.73 -1.97
C ILE A 102 -14.27 5.58 -0.70
N MET A 103 -13.06 5.79 -0.18
CA MET A 103 -12.82 6.66 0.98
C MET A 103 -13.27 8.09 0.69
N SER A 104 -12.91 8.66 -0.47
CA SER A 104 -13.29 10.02 -0.87
C SER A 104 -14.82 10.19 -0.95
N GLN A 105 -15.52 9.18 -1.46
CA GLN A 105 -16.98 9.20 -1.51
C GLN A 105 -17.57 9.19 -0.10
N TYR A 106 -17.09 8.33 0.78
CA TYR A 106 -17.56 8.24 2.17
C TYR A 106 -17.31 9.54 2.96
N VAL A 107 -16.11 10.13 2.78
CA VAL A 107 -15.77 11.44 3.39
C VAL A 107 -16.70 12.54 2.91
N ARG A 108 -16.99 12.59 1.61
CA ARG A 108 -17.94 13.58 1.05
C ARG A 108 -19.33 13.41 1.64
N GLN A 109 -19.85 12.20 1.74
CA GLN A 109 -21.14 11.91 2.37
C GLN A 109 -21.17 12.38 3.83
N TYR A 110 -20.09 12.15 4.57
CA TYR A 110 -19.96 12.66 5.94
C TYR A 110 -19.99 14.19 6.00
N GLN A 111 -19.23 14.86 5.12
CA GLN A 111 -19.15 16.34 5.07
C GLN A 111 -20.46 17.00 4.62
N THR A 112 -21.26 16.35 3.78
CA THR A 112 -22.58 16.83 3.34
C THR A 112 -23.68 16.60 4.38
N GLY A 113 -23.37 15.99 5.52
CA GLY A 113 -24.32 15.74 6.60
C GLY A 113 -25.24 14.55 6.34
N GLU A 114 -24.90 13.66 5.41
CA GLU A 114 -25.62 12.40 5.25
C GLU A 114 -25.56 11.58 6.54
N ARG A 115 -26.68 10.96 6.93
CA ARG A 115 -26.75 10.10 8.12
C ARG A 115 -26.02 8.77 7.88
N LEU A 116 -24.71 8.78 8.03
CA LEU A 116 -23.91 7.56 8.00
C LEU A 116 -24.06 6.83 9.34
N LYS A 117 -24.58 5.63 9.32
CA LYS A 117 -24.84 4.85 10.55
C LYS A 117 -23.73 3.84 10.87
N ARG A 118 -22.94 3.46 9.88
CA ARG A 118 -21.95 2.39 9.98
C ARG A 118 -20.59 2.80 9.42
N PRO A 119 -19.50 2.19 9.91
CA PRO A 119 -18.17 2.42 9.37
C PRO A 119 -18.03 1.98 7.92
N LEU A 120 -17.17 2.70 7.16
CA LEU A 120 -16.60 2.19 5.93
C LEU A 120 -15.54 1.15 6.29
N SER A 121 -15.70 -0.09 5.85
CA SER A 121 -14.80 -1.20 6.17
C SER A 121 -13.92 -1.55 4.98
N LEU A 122 -12.61 -1.44 5.15
CA LEU A 122 -11.57 -1.69 4.16
C LEU A 122 -10.60 -2.74 4.70
N ALA A 123 -9.97 -3.52 3.83
CA ALA A 123 -8.94 -4.48 4.23
C ALA A 123 -7.62 -4.22 3.50
N VAL A 124 -6.51 -4.50 4.19
CA VAL A 124 -5.16 -4.37 3.65
C VAL A 124 -4.37 -5.64 3.97
N PHE A 125 -3.98 -6.33 2.93
CA PHE A 125 -3.17 -7.54 3.01
C PHE A 125 -1.74 -7.26 2.55
N GLY A 126 -0.84 -8.14 2.87
CA GLY A 126 0.56 -8.05 2.49
C GLY A 126 1.47 -8.72 3.50
N PRO A 127 2.67 -9.14 3.10
CA PRO A 127 3.61 -9.79 4.00
C PRO A 127 3.97 -8.87 5.18
N PRO A 128 4.46 -9.44 6.29
CA PRO A 128 4.99 -8.65 7.39
C PRO A 128 6.03 -7.64 6.90
N GLY A 129 5.92 -6.39 7.35
CA GLY A 129 6.83 -5.33 6.92
C GLY A 129 6.59 -4.78 5.50
N ALA A 130 5.47 -5.09 4.84
CA ALA A 130 5.15 -4.54 3.51
C ALA A 130 4.79 -3.04 3.52
N GLY A 131 4.54 -2.44 4.68
CA GLY A 131 4.14 -1.04 4.78
C GLY A 131 2.63 -0.80 4.70
N LYS A 132 1.81 -1.80 5.01
CA LYS A 132 0.34 -1.77 4.93
C LYS A 132 -0.27 -0.52 5.56
N SER A 133 -0.03 -0.31 6.84
CA SER A 133 -0.59 0.83 7.59
C SER A 133 -0.03 2.17 7.08
N PHE A 134 1.22 2.19 6.62
CA PHE A 134 1.83 3.40 6.05
C PHE A 134 1.08 3.89 4.81
N VAL A 135 0.81 3.00 3.85
CA VAL A 135 0.11 3.36 2.60
C VAL A 135 -1.27 3.94 2.88
N VAL A 136 -2.06 3.27 3.74
CA VAL A 136 -3.41 3.75 4.08
C VAL A 136 -3.36 5.09 4.80
N LYS A 137 -2.39 5.30 5.69
CA LYS A 137 -2.18 6.59 6.34
C LYS A 137 -1.85 7.70 5.34
N GLN A 138 -1.10 7.41 4.26
CA GLN A 138 -0.85 8.41 3.20
C GLN A 138 -2.14 8.78 2.45
N ILE A 139 -2.98 7.80 2.11
CA ILE A 139 -4.29 8.06 1.49
C ILE A 139 -5.18 8.87 2.44
N ALA A 140 -5.28 8.44 3.69
CA ALA A 140 -6.10 9.09 4.70
C ALA A 140 -5.67 10.53 4.96
N LYS A 141 -4.37 10.80 5.07
CA LYS A 141 -3.82 12.15 5.26
C LYS A 141 -4.25 13.12 4.14
N LYS A 142 -4.43 12.60 2.91
CA LYS A 142 -4.89 13.40 1.77
C LYS A 142 -6.40 13.63 1.75
N LEU A 143 -7.18 12.64 2.22
CA LEU A 143 -8.62 12.61 2.04
C LEU A 143 -9.42 13.01 3.29
N LEU A 144 -8.93 12.66 4.48
CA LEU A 144 -9.65 12.92 5.71
C LEU A 144 -9.50 14.39 6.12
N PRO A 145 -10.54 14.97 6.75
CA PRO A 145 -10.46 16.31 7.32
C PRO A 145 -9.34 16.43 8.35
N GLY A 146 -8.75 17.60 8.49
CA GLY A 146 -7.63 17.84 9.41
C GLY A 146 -7.91 17.55 10.89
N ALA A 147 -9.18 17.44 11.28
CA ALA A 147 -9.62 17.07 12.63
C ALA A 147 -9.85 15.55 12.80
N SER A 148 -9.46 14.72 11.84
CA SER A 148 -9.65 13.26 11.96
C SER A 148 -8.69 12.67 12.98
N ARG A 149 -9.22 11.83 13.89
CA ARG A 149 -8.43 11.08 14.86
C ARG A 149 -8.04 9.73 14.27
N THR A 150 -6.78 9.35 14.41
CA THR A 150 -6.31 8.00 14.07
C THR A 150 -6.23 7.16 15.34
N LEU A 151 -6.91 6.02 15.34
CA LEU A 151 -6.93 5.04 16.42
C LEU A 151 -6.31 3.74 15.90
N GLU A 152 -5.44 3.11 16.68
CA GLU A 152 -4.71 1.92 16.27
C GLU A 152 -4.81 0.85 17.37
N TYR A 153 -5.42 -0.28 17.02
CA TYR A 153 -5.58 -1.41 17.93
C TYR A 153 -4.94 -2.64 17.30
N ASN A 154 -4.01 -3.24 18.01
CA ASN A 154 -3.43 -4.53 17.61
C ASN A 154 -4.16 -5.65 18.33
N LEU A 155 -4.93 -6.45 17.59
CA LEU A 155 -5.76 -7.51 18.16
C LEU A 155 -4.94 -8.68 18.73
N SER A 156 -3.66 -8.81 18.36
CA SER A 156 -2.78 -9.79 18.99
C SER A 156 -2.42 -9.44 20.44
N GLN A 157 -2.65 -8.19 20.86
CA GLN A 157 -2.41 -7.71 22.23
C GLN A 157 -3.66 -7.77 23.11
N PHE A 158 -4.82 -8.08 22.52
CA PHE A 158 -6.07 -8.25 23.25
C PHE A 158 -6.14 -9.66 23.84
N GLU A 159 -6.50 -9.75 25.10
CA GLU A 159 -6.58 -11.04 25.80
C GLU A 159 -7.88 -11.77 25.48
N SER A 160 -8.97 -11.03 25.31
CA SER A 160 -10.29 -11.57 25.09
C SER A 160 -11.20 -10.63 24.30
N ALA A 161 -12.37 -11.12 23.87
CA ALA A 161 -13.39 -10.33 23.20
C ALA A 161 -13.93 -9.16 24.06
N THR A 162 -13.72 -9.20 25.38
CA THR A 162 -14.13 -8.13 26.30
C THR A 162 -13.29 -6.86 26.18
N ASP A 163 -12.17 -6.92 25.45
CA ASP A 163 -11.32 -5.76 25.20
C ASP A 163 -11.79 -4.92 24.01
N LEU A 164 -12.71 -5.46 23.18
CA LEU A 164 -13.27 -4.72 22.04
C LEU A 164 -14.24 -3.59 22.43
N PRO A 165 -15.20 -3.77 23.38
CA PRO A 165 -16.12 -2.71 23.75
C PRO A 165 -15.43 -1.41 24.17
N PRO A 166 -14.38 -1.38 25.01
CA PRO A 166 -13.63 -0.17 25.32
C PRO A 166 -13.07 0.53 24.06
N ALA A 167 -12.50 -0.23 23.11
CA ALA A 167 -12.01 0.32 21.85
C ALA A 167 -13.14 0.91 21.01
N PHE A 168 -14.30 0.24 20.91
CA PHE A 168 -15.46 0.78 20.21
C PHE A 168 -16.03 2.03 20.89
N HIS A 169 -15.99 2.13 22.22
CA HIS A 169 -16.36 3.34 22.94
C HIS A 169 -15.44 4.50 22.55
N GLU A 170 -14.12 4.29 22.46
CA GLU A 170 -13.19 5.33 22.04
C GLU A 170 -13.49 5.82 20.60
N VAL A 171 -13.83 4.89 19.69
CA VAL A 171 -14.29 5.25 18.32
C VAL A 171 -15.56 6.09 18.38
N ARG A 172 -16.56 5.68 19.17
CA ARG A 172 -17.82 6.40 19.34
C ARG A 172 -17.59 7.80 19.93
N ASP A 173 -16.73 7.91 20.91
CA ASP A 173 -16.44 9.18 21.57
C ASP A 173 -15.81 10.18 20.57
N ALA A 174 -14.89 9.73 19.70
CA ALA A 174 -14.38 10.54 18.61
C ALA A 174 -15.50 11.00 17.65
N VAL A 175 -16.48 10.15 17.36
CA VAL A 175 -17.64 10.52 16.53
C VAL A 175 -18.52 11.56 17.23
N LEU A 176 -18.74 11.43 18.54
CA LEU A 176 -19.49 12.41 19.33
C LEU A 176 -18.78 13.77 19.37
N GLU A 177 -17.46 13.79 19.29
CA GLU A 177 -16.63 15.00 19.11
C GLU A 177 -16.67 15.55 17.67
N GLN A 178 -17.56 15.05 16.82
CA GLN A 178 -17.71 15.43 15.41
C GLN A 178 -16.46 15.17 14.56
N GLN A 179 -15.67 14.17 14.93
CA GLN A 179 -14.56 13.69 14.14
C GLN A 179 -14.99 12.51 13.26
N LEU A 180 -14.28 12.30 12.15
CA LEU A 180 -14.38 11.06 11.36
C LEU A 180 -13.15 10.21 11.65
N PRO A 181 -13.19 9.27 12.62
CA PRO A 181 -12.02 8.53 13.03
C PRO A 181 -11.58 7.52 11.94
N LEU A 182 -10.25 7.43 11.75
CA LEU A 182 -9.59 6.36 11.03
C LEU A 182 -9.13 5.33 12.05
N VAL A 183 -9.64 4.11 11.94
CA VAL A 183 -9.39 3.06 12.94
C VAL A 183 -8.69 1.88 12.29
N PHE A 184 -7.46 1.61 12.72
CA PHE A 184 -6.73 0.41 12.33
C PHE A 184 -6.99 -0.73 13.30
N TRP A 185 -7.38 -1.88 12.73
CA TRP A 185 -7.50 -3.16 13.40
C TRP A 185 -6.37 -4.05 12.92
N ASP A 186 -5.18 -3.86 13.52
CA ASP A 186 -3.98 -4.61 13.12
C ASP A 186 -4.06 -6.05 13.64
N GLU A 187 -3.54 -6.97 12.82
CA GLU A 187 -3.49 -8.41 13.11
C GLU A 187 -4.89 -9.00 13.41
N PHE A 188 -5.92 -8.50 12.68
CA PHE A 188 -7.31 -8.92 12.86
C PHE A 188 -7.56 -10.40 12.53
N ASP A 189 -6.63 -11.02 11.83
CA ASP A 189 -6.63 -12.41 11.40
C ASP A 189 -5.94 -13.35 12.39
N THR A 190 -5.51 -12.85 13.57
CA THR A 190 -4.96 -13.66 14.63
C THR A 190 -6.03 -14.50 15.35
N PRO A 191 -5.63 -15.62 15.98
CA PRO A 191 -6.55 -16.42 16.78
C PRO A 191 -7.11 -15.65 17.99
N LEU A 192 -8.37 -15.92 18.33
CA LEU A 192 -8.97 -15.53 19.60
C LEU A 192 -9.30 -16.79 20.40
N GLU A 193 -8.79 -16.90 21.63
CA GLU A 193 -9.03 -18.06 22.52
C GLU A 193 -8.71 -19.40 21.81
N GLY A 194 -7.63 -19.45 21.03
CA GLY A 194 -7.22 -20.63 20.28
C GLY A 194 -8.05 -20.93 19.01
N ARG A 195 -9.03 -20.10 18.67
CA ARG A 195 -9.85 -20.24 17.46
C ARG A 195 -9.27 -19.39 16.33
N PRO A 196 -8.86 -19.99 15.21
CA PRO A 196 -8.43 -19.24 14.04
C PRO A 196 -9.49 -18.24 13.59
N LEU A 197 -9.08 -17.01 13.23
CA LEU A 197 -9.96 -15.92 12.81
C LEU A 197 -11.08 -15.59 13.81
N GLY A 198 -10.90 -15.88 15.10
CA GLY A 198 -11.94 -15.76 16.11
C GLY A 198 -12.48 -14.33 16.29
N TRP A 199 -11.71 -13.33 15.89
CA TRP A 199 -12.11 -11.91 15.96
C TRP A 199 -13.20 -11.54 14.96
N LEU A 200 -13.28 -12.16 13.78
CA LEU A 200 -14.14 -11.73 12.68
C LEU A 200 -15.60 -11.57 13.08
N ARG A 201 -16.13 -12.51 13.85
CA ARG A 201 -17.54 -12.49 14.29
C ARG A 201 -17.93 -11.26 15.11
N HIS A 202 -16.96 -10.68 15.84
CA HIS A 202 -17.19 -9.52 16.71
C HIS A 202 -17.28 -8.21 15.92
N PHE A 203 -16.79 -8.19 14.68
CA PHE A 203 -16.89 -7.05 13.79
C PHE A 203 -18.14 -7.04 12.90
N LEU A 204 -18.88 -8.16 12.81
CA LEU A 204 -20.00 -8.25 11.87
C LEU A 204 -21.09 -7.22 12.16
N ALA A 205 -21.51 -7.05 13.40
CA ALA A 205 -22.53 -6.07 13.79
C ALA A 205 -22.02 -4.62 13.67
N PRO A 206 -20.81 -4.25 14.14
CA PRO A 206 -20.21 -2.94 13.84
C PRO A 206 -20.18 -2.59 12.37
N MET A 207 -19.77 -3.52 11.49
CA MET A 207 -19.64 -3.28 10.05
C MET A 207 -20.98 -3.17 9.34
N GLN A 208 -21.99 -3.94 9.76
CA GLN A 208 -23.29 -4.00 9.10
C GLN A 208 -24.29 -3.01 9.65
N ASP A 209 -24.44 -2.98 10.98
CA ASP A 209 -25.51 -2.26 11.67
C ASP A 209 -24.97 -0.97 12.31
N GLY A 210 -23.67 -0.77 12.38
CA GLY A 210 -23.02 0.35 13.04
C GLY A 210 -23.26 0.33 14.54
N GLN A 211 -23.35 -0.85 15.15
CA GLN A 211 -23.59 -1.07 16.56
C GLN A 211 -22.66 -2.12 17.12
N PHE A 212 -22.31 -2.00 18.37
CA PHE A 212 -21.61 -3.03 19.13
C PHE A 212 -22.38 -3.38 20.40
N ARG A 213 -22.16 -4.58 20.89
CA ARG A 213 -22.81 -5.09 22.08
C ARG A 213 -21.85 -5.09 23.26
N GLU A 214 -22.33 -4.58 24.41
CA GLU A 214 -21.67 -4.71 25.69
C GLU A 214 -22.67 -5.24 26.73
N GLY A 215 -22.44 -6.46 27.21
CA GLY A 215 -23.43 -7.16 28.01
C GLY A 215 -24.77 -7.31 27.29
N PRO A 216 -25.91 -6.86 27.87
CA PRO A 216 -27.21 -6.87 27.24
C PRO A 216 -27.48 -5.65 26.33
N ALA A 217 -26.67 -4.60 26.44
CA ALA A 217 -26.90 -3.32 25.77
C ALA A 217 -26.27 -3.28 24.36
N PHE A 218 -26.95 -2.56 23.45
CA PHE A 218 -26.43 -2.21 22.13
C PHE A 218 -26.09 -0.71 22.11
N HIS A 219 -24.89 -0.41 21.64
CA HIS A 219 -24.39 0.96 21.54
C HIS A 219 -24.16 1.32 20.08
N PRO A 220 -24.67 2.48 19.61
CA PRO A 220 -24.37 2.97 18.28
C PRO A 220 -22.89 3.37 18.21
N LEU A 221 -22.25 3.03 17.07
CA LEU A 221 -20.84 3.35 16.82
C LEU A 221 -20.71 4.67 16.04
N GLY A 222 -21.53 4.82 14.99
CA GLY A 222 -21.48 5.98 14.09
C GLY A 222 -20.50 5.83 12.92
N PRO A 223 -20.27 6.93 12.17
CA PRO A 223 -19.38 6.93 11.01
C PRO A 223 -17.92 6.84 11.42
N ALA A 224 -17.17 5.95 10.77
CA ALA A 224 -15.74 5.78 10.93
C ALA A 224 -15.15 5.14 9.67
N VAL A 225 -13.84 5.18 9.49
CA VAL A 225 -13.14 4.38 8.48
C VAL A 225 -12.40 3.26 9.19
N PHE A 226 -12.86 2.04 9.04
CA PHE A 226 -12.22 0.84 9.56
C PHE A 226 -11.25 0.27 8.54
N VAL A 227 -10.02 0.02 8.95
CA VAL A 227 -8.96 -0.58 8.16
C VAL A 227 -8.49 -1.85 8.87
N PHE A 228 -8.82 -2.98 8.30
CA PHE A 228 -8.40 -4.29 8.79
C PHE A 228 -7.06 -4.65 8.14
N ALA A 229 -5.98 -4.63 8.92
CA ALA A 229 -4.65 -4.97 8.43
C ALA A 229 -4.29 -6.40 8.86
N GLY A 230 -4.22 -7.31 7.89
CA GLY A 230 -3.88 -8.72 8.11
C GLY A 230 -2.38 -8.92 8.33
N GLY A 231 -2.01 -9.88 9.16
CA GLY A 231 -0.63 -10.29 9.43
C GLY A 231 -0.29 -11.68 8.90
N THR A 232 -1.30 -12.56 8.76
CA THR A 232 -1.11 -13.98 8.45
C THR A 232 -1.23 -14.31 6.96
N ALA A 233 -1.99 -13.53 6.19
CA ALA A 233 -2.17 -13.70 4.75
C ALA A 233 -1.54 -12.54 3.97
N ALA A 234 -0.80 -12.86 2.90
CA ALA A 234 -0.22 -11.84 2.03
C ALA A 234 -1.23 -11.26 1.04
N THR A 235 -2.30 -11.99 0.73
CA THR A 235 -3.35 -11.57 -0.20
C THR A 235 -4.75 -11.89 0.35
N LEU A 236 -5.78 -11.21 -0.21
CA LEU A 236 -7.18 -11.56 0.09
C LEU A 236 -7.50 -13.00 -0.34
N ASP A 237 -6.92 -13.48 -1.43
CA ASP A 237 -7.15 -14.83 -1.92
C ASP A 237 -6.61 -15.89 -0.96
N GLU A 238 -5.41 -15.66 -0.40
CA GLU A 238 -4.86 -16.52 0.65
C GLU A 238 -5.72 -16.48 1.92
N PHE A 239 -6.17 -15.31 2.33
CA PHE A 239 -7.08 -15.13 3.47
C PHE A 239 -8.41 -15.82 3.22
N GLY A 240 -8.96 -15.72 2.00
CA GLY A 240 -10.23 -16.32 1.60
C GLY A 240 -10.15 -17.82 1.36
N SER A 241 -9.01 -18.35 0.88
CA SER A 241 -8.84 -19.77 0.52
C SER A 241 -8.76 -20.71 1.73
N GLY A 242 -8.54 -20.14 2.91
CA GLY A 242 -8.75 -20.85 4.17
C GLY A 242 -7.86 -22.06 4.44
N ALA A 243 -6.69 -22.16 3.79
CA ALA A 243 -5.75 -23.25 4.05
C ALA A 243 -5.32 -23.32 5.54
N ALA A 244 -5.38 -22.18 6.23
CA ALA A 244 -5.11 -22.08 7.67
C ALA A 244 -6.38 -22.23 8.55
N VAL A 245 -7.58 -22.28 7.94
CA VAL A 245 -8.86 -22.31 8.67
C VAL A 245 -9.64 -23.55 8.25
N PRO A 246 -9.66 -24.62 9.07
CA PRO A 246 -10.37 -25.87 8.74
C PRO A 246 -11.85 -25.69 8.43
N GLU A 247 -12.49 -24.71 9.09
CA GLU A 247 -13.92 -24.42 8.97
C GLU A 247 -14.18 -22.91 8.72
N PRO A 248 -13.97 -22.40 7.50
CA PRO A 248 -14.12 -20.96 7.21
C PRO A 248 -15.52 -20.41 7.51
N ARG A 249 -16.57 -21.25 7.40
CA ARG A 249 -17.96 -20.85 7.73
C ARG A 249 -18.18 -20.67 9.22
N GLU A 250 -17.56 -21.50 10.06
CA GLU A 250 -17.64 -21.36 11.51
C GLU A 250 -16.90 -20.09 11.99
N ALA A 251 -15.80 -19.75 11.35
CA ALA A 251 -15.07 -18.51 11.58
C ALA A 251 -15.80 -17.26 11.07
N LYS A 252 -16.94 -17.42 10.36
CA LYS A 252 -17.68 -16.31 9.75
C LYS A 252 -16.91 -15.54 8.68
N LEU A 253 -15.93 -16.16 8.05
CA LEU A 253 -15.09 -15.56 7.03
C LEU A 253 -15.88 -15.03 5.82
N PRO A 254 -16.82 -15.80 5.19
CA PRO A 254 -17.62 -15.26 4.08
C PRO A 254 -18.49 -14.07 4.49
N ASP A 255 -19.04 -14.12 5.71
CA ASP A 255 -19.86 -13.04 6.26
C ASP A 255 -19.03 -11.75 6.45
N PHE A 256 -17.79 -11.87 6.91
CA PHE A 256 -16.87 -10.76 7.09
C PHE A 256 -16.46 -10.17 5.74
N VAL A 257 -15.98 -11.01 4.80
CA VAL A 257 -15.54 -10.57 3.46
C VAL A 257 -16.66 -9.84 2.71
N SER A 258 -17.90 -10.32 2.82
CA SER A 258 -19.07 -9.67 2.18
C SER A 258 -19.34 -8.24 2.66
N ARG A 259 -18.82 -7.85 3.81
CA ARG A 259 -18.99 -6.52 4.41
C ARG A 259 -17.85 -5.57 4.11
N LEU A 260 -16.73 -6.06 3.58
CA LEU A 260 -15.66 -5.22 3.06
C LEU A 260 -16.14 -4.45 1.84
N ARG A 261 -15.80 -3.18 1.75
CA ARG A 261 -16.13 -2.31 0.61
C ARG A 261 -14.96 -2.15 -0.36
N GLY A 262 -13.77 -2.51 0.07
CA GLY A 262 -12.58 -2.51 -0.74
C GLY A 262 -11.43 -3.19 -0.02
N TYR A 263 -10.45 -3.60 -0.79
CA TYR A 263 -9.22 -4.15 -0.25
C TYR A 263 -8.03 -3.77 -1.14
N VAL A 264 -6.83 -3.93 -0.59
CA VAL A 264 -5.58 -3.82 -1.33
C VAL A 264 -4.59 -4.87 -0.83
N ASN A 265 -3.85 -5.45 -1.76
CA ASN A 265 -2.69 -6.29 -1.46
C ASN A 265 -1.43 -5.45 -1.66
N ILE A 266 -0.66 -5.22 -0.60
CA ILE A 266 0.60 -4.48 -0.64
C ILE A 266 1.74 -5.48 -0.83
N LEU A 267 2.46 -5.33 -1.92
CA LEU A 267 3.47 -6.32 -2.34
C LEU A 267 4.73 -6.31 -1.48
N GLY A 268 5.10 -5.15 -0.96
CA GLY A 268 6.33 -4.98 -0.19
C GLY A 268 7.61 -5.01 -1.06
N PRO A 269 8.80 -4.95 -0.42
CA PRO A 269 10.07 -4.82 -1.14
C PRO A 269 10.65 -6.14 -1.64
N ASN A 270 10.20 -7.28 -1.14
CA ASN A 270 10.76 -8.55 -1.55
C ASN A 270 10.14 -9.04 -2.86
N ARG A 271 10.92 -9.80 -3.61
CA ARG A 271 10.48 -10.46 -4.83
C ARG A 271 9.38 -11.48 -4.50
N ILE A 272 8.28 -11.45 -5.22
CA ILE A 272 7.10 -12.32 -4.97
C ILE A 272 7.09 -13.56 -5.86
N SER A 273 7.75 -13.53 -7.02
CA SER A 273 7.88 -14.66 -7.96
C SER A 273 9.12 -14.46 -8.83
N ASP A 274 9.50 -15.48 -9.59
CA ASP A 274 10.62 -15.38 -10.52
C ASP A 274 10.38 -14.39 -11.67
N ASP A 275 9.13 -14.15 -12.01
CA ASP A 275 8.72 -13.18 -13.04
C ASP A 275 8.54 -11.74 -12.51
N ASP A 276 8.72 -11.53 -11.21
CA ASP A 276 8.61 -10.20 -10.59
C ASP A 276 9.86 -9.36 -10.86
N VAL A 277 9.90 -8.72 -12.01
CA VAL A 277 11.00 -7.82 -12.39
C VAL A 277 10.86 -6.42 -11.80
N ALA A 278 9.67 -6.06 -11.30
CA ALA A 278 9.38 -4.73 -10.75
C ALA A 278 9.88 -4.56 -9.31
N TYR A 279 10.34 -5.61 -8.64
CA TYR A 279 10.75 -5.54 -7.24
C TYR A 279 11.89 -4.53 -6.99
N THR A 280 12.83 -4.36 -7.94
CA THR A 280 13.92 -3.39 -7.84
C THR A 280 13.40 -1.96 -7.82
N LEU A 281 12.40 -1.67 -8.66
CA LEU A 281 11.74 -0.36 -8.69
C LEU A 281 10.91 -0.10 -7.43
N ARG A 282 10.18 -1.12 -6.92
CA ARG A 282 9.47 -1.00 -5.63
C ARG A 282 10.44 -0.68 -4.49
N ARG A 283 11.60 -1.37 -4.44
CA ARG A 283 12.66 -1.08 -3.47
C ARG A 283 13.22 0.32 -3.61
N ALA A 284 13.45 0.77 -4.83
CA ALA A 284 13.98 2.11 -5.10
C ALA A 284 13.04 3.20 -4.60
N LEU A 285 11.74 3.09 -4.91
CA LEU A 285 10.74 4.06 -4.45
C LEU A 285 10.58 4.05 -2.93
N LEU A 286 10.59 2.86 -2.32
CA LEU A 286 10.56 2.73 -0.86
C LEU A 286 11.82 3.32 -0.22
N LEU A 287 13.01 2.97 -0.71
CA LEU A 287 14.29 3.49 -0.21
C LEU A 287 14.31 5.02 -0.27
N ARG A 288 13.92 5.59 -1.42
CA ARG A 288 13.83 7.04 -1.56
C ARG A 288 12.88 7.66 -0.55
N SER A 289 11.67 7.10 -0.38
CA SER A 289 10.70 7.58 0.61
C SER A 289 11.28 7.59 2.04
N LEU A 290 11.98 6.52 2.42
CA LEU A 290 12.64 6.41 3.72
C LEU A 290 13.77 7.46 3.86
N LEU A 291 14.62 7.64 2.84
CA LEU A 291 15.70 8.61 2.87
C LEU A 291 15.18 10.05 2.97
N LEU A 292 14.16 10.41 2.19
CA LEU A 292 13.56 11.75 2.23
C LEU A 292 12.94 12.06 3.60
N SER A 293 12.38 11.07 4.28
CA SER A 293 11.71 11.24 5.57
C SER A 293 12.67 11.20 6.75
N LYS A 294 13.68 10.32 6.74
CA LYS A 294 14.56 10.05 7.88
C LYS A 294 15.90 10.76 7.83
N THR A 295 16.37 11.07 6.64
CA THR A 295 17.73 11.61 6.43
C THR A 295 17.74 12.88 5.58
N PRO A 296 16.98 13.93 5.98
CA PRO A 296 16.86 15.16 5.20
C PRO A 296 18.20 15.88 4.97
N GLN A 297 19.21 15.61 5.80
CA GLN A 297 20.55 16.19 5.69
C GLN A 297 21.35 15.72 4.44
N ILE A 298 21.01 14.55 3.89
CA ILE A 298 21.63 14.05 2.65
C ILE A 298 20.79 14.38 1.40
N VAL A 299 19.69 15.14 1.56
CA VAL A 299 18.81 15.53 0.46
C VAL A 299 19.12 16.96 0.02
N ASP A 300 19.48 17.12 -1.24
CA ASP A 300 19.64 18.43 -1.87
C ASP A 300 18.32 18.86 -2.49
N ARG A 301 17.78 19.97 -2.00
CA ARG A 301 16.50 20.54 -2.46
C ARG A 301 16.76 21.78 -3.28
N ARG A 302 16.99 21.62 -4.57
CA ARG A 302 17.21 22.71 -5.51
C ARG A 302 16.23 22.64 -6.66
N ASP A 303 15.81 23.80 -7.13
CA ASP A 303 14.96 23.97 -8.31
C ASP A 303 13.67 23.13 -8.29
N GLY A 304 13.09 22.92 -7.10
CA GLY A 304 11.89 22.12 -6.90
C GLY A 304 12.10 20.60 -7.04
N ARG A 305 13.35 20.14 -7.10
CA ARG A 305 13.71 18.72 -7.15
C ARG A 305 14.47 18.30 -5.90
N ASP A 306 14.10 17.14 -5.37
CA ASP A 306 14.81 16.51 -4.26
C ASP A 306 15.81 15.50 -4.82
N THR A 307 17.11 15.77 -4.67
CA THR A 307 18.18 14.86 -5.08
C THR A 307 18.83 14.23 -3.84
N VAL A 308 18.87 12.90 -3.80
CA VAL A 308 19.50 12.17 -2.69
C VAL A 308 21.00 12.01 -2.95
N ARG A 309 21.82 12.40 -1.96
CA ARG A 309 23.27 12.23 -1.99
C ARG A 309 23.67 10.90 -1.37
N MET A 310 23.77 9.87 -2.19
CA MET A 310 24.14 8.51 -1.81
C MET A 310 25.03 7.89 -2.88
N ASP A 311 25.93 7.01 -2.51
CA ASP A 311 26.79 6.29 -3.46
C ASP A 311 25.97 5.33 -4.31
N ARG A 312 26.22 5.30 -5.62
CA ARG A 312 25.46 4.46 -6.56
C ARG A 312 25.58 2.98 -6.24
N GLU A 313 26.76 2.52 -5.86
CA GLU A 313 27.03 1.13 -5.47
C GLU A 313 26.24 0.76 -4.21
N LEU A 314 26.14 1.69 -3.27
CA LEU A 314 25.31 1.49 -2.09
C LEU A 314 23.82 1.45 -2.42
N VAL A 315 23.34 2.28 -3.34
CA VAL A 315 21.96 2.21 -3.85
C VAL A 315 21.71 0.86 -4.53
N ARG A 316 22.66 0.38 -5.36
CA ARG A 316 22.56 -0.95 -5.99
C ARG A 316 22.42 -2.05 -4.95
N ALA A 317 23.21 -2.04 -3.90
CA ALA A 317 23.09 -3.02 -2.81
C ALA A 317 21.70 -3.03 -2.20
N PHE A 318 21.11 -1.86 -1.91
CA PHE A 318 19.75 -1.78 -1.39
C PHE A 318 18.68 -2.28 -2.36
N VAL A 319 18.82 -2.03 -3.66
CA VAL A 319 17.79 -2.43 -4.64
C VAL A 319 17.94 -3.85 -5.15
N GLN A 320 19.16 -4.42 -5.15
CA GLN A 320 19.47 -5.73 -5.76
C GLN A 320 19.66 -6.86 -4.75
N ILE A 321 19.86 -6.57 -3.45
CA ILE A 321 19.97 -7.64 -2.42
C ILE A 321 18.88 -8.70 -2.60
N GLY A 322 19.17 -9.96 -2.45
CA GLY A 322 18.23 -11.04 -2.64
C GLY A 322 16.97 -10.88 -1.80
N THR A 323 17.12 -10.79 -0.49
CA THR A 323 15.97 -10.74 0.43
C THR A 323 16.22 -9.82 1.61
N TYR A 324 15.19 -9.05 1.97
CA TYR A 324 15.06 -8.37 3.25
C TYR A 324 14.33 -9.28 4.24
N LEU A 325 14.96 -9.65 5.37
CA LEU A 325 14.41 -10.62 6.32
C LEU A 325 13.07 -10.17 6.92
N HIS A 326 12.88 -8.86 7.11
CA HIS A 326 11.67 -8.27 7.68
C HIS A 326 11.02 -7.22 6.75
N GLY A 327 11.17 -7.39 5.44
CA GLY A 327 10.60 -6.50 4.45
C GLY A 327 11.09 -5.05 4.57
N ALA A 328 10.19 -4.08 4.48
CA ALA A 328 10.50 -2.65 4.59
C ALA A 328 11.14 -2.27 5.94
N ARG A 329 10.79 -2.97 7.03
CA ARG A 329 11.40 -2.75 8.35
C ARG A 329 12.90 -3.01 8.35
N SER A 330 13.37 -3.99 7.56
CA SER A 330 14.79 -4.26 7.41
C SER A 330 15.52 -3.12 6.71
N MET A 331 14.96 -2.61 5.62
CA MET A 331 15.54 -1.47 4.90
C MET A 331 15.59 -0.22 5.80
N GLU A 332 14.51 0.06 6.50
CA GLU A 332 14.41 1.15 7.46
C GLU A 332 15.45 1.03 8.58
N ALA A 333 15.57 -0.16 9.18
CA ALA A 333 16.52 -0.40 10.26
C ALA A 333 17.97 -0.25 9.82
N ILE A 334 18.33 -0.67 8.60
CA ILE A 334 19.68 -0.47 8.06
C ILE A 334 20.00 1.04 7.96
N ILE A 335 19.03 1.86 7.52
CA ILE A 335 19.19 3.32 7.46
C ILE A 335 19.35 3.91 8.87
N ASP A 336 18.50 3.50 9.83
CA ASP A 336 18.51 3.99 11.21
C ASP A 336 19.80 3.63 11.96
N MET A 337 20.35 2.44 11.70
CA MET A 337 21.63 1.99 12.28
C MET A 337 22.87 2.61 11.61
N SER A 338 22.69 3.23 10.44
CA SER A 338 23.81 3.87 9.72
C SER A 338 24.21 5.17 10.38
N THR A 339 25.53 5.46 10.37
CA THR A 339 26.09 6.68 10.96
C THR A 339 25.90 7.86 10.02
N LEU A 340 24.68 8.43 10.01
CA LEU A 340 24.29 9.53 9.11
C LEU A 340 24.15 10.88 9.82
N ALA A 341 24.37 10.96 11.14
CA ALA A 341 24.32 12.22 11.89
C ALA A 341 25.42 13.16 11.40
N GLY A 342 25.03 14.30 10.83
CA GLY A 342 25.96 15.29 10.27
C GLY A 342 26.60 14.91 8.93
N ALA A 343 26.28 13.74 8.36
CA ALA A 343 26.75 13.34 7.05
C ALA A 343 26.06 14.16 5.95
N LEU A 344 26.84 14.54 4.93
CA LEU A 344 26.31 15.22 3.73
C LEU A 344 26.01 14.24 2.60
N ARG A 345 26.39 12.98 2.75
CA ARG A 345 26.25 11.90 1.77
C ARG A 345 26.15 10.57 2.51
N PHE A 346 25.39 9.61 1.98
CA PHE A 346 25.37 8.25 2.48
C PHE A 346 26.39 7.42 1.72
N GLU A 347 27.44 7.05 2.42
CA GLU A 347 28.59 6.31 1.88
C GLU A 347 28.70 4.94 2.56
N ARG A 348 29.49 4.05 1.95
CA ARG A 348 29.76 2.73 2.52
C ARG A 348 30.28 2.78 3.96
N ALA A 349 31.10 3.78 4.28
CA ALA A 349 31.66 3.96 5.63
C ALA A 349 30.58 4.27 6.69
N SER A 350 29.40 4.73 6.26
CA SER A 350 28.27 5.00 7.15
C SER A 350 27.47 3.76 7.53
N LEU A 351 27.68 2.63 6.84
CA LEU A 351 26.93 1.40 7.07
C LEU A 351 27.13 0.83 8.48
N PRO A 352 26.11 0.15 9.04
CA PRO A 352 26.27 -0.58 10.29
C PRO A 352 27.25 -1.74 10.15
N THR A 353 27.67 -2.28 11.28
CA THR A 353 28.59 -3.43 11.29
C THR A 353 27.97 -4.66 10.64
N ARG A 354 28.82 -5.58 10.14
CA ARG A 354 28.35 -6.84 9.54
C ARG A 354 27.37 -7.61 10.43
N GLY A 355 27.62 -7.67 11.74
CA GLY A 355 26.73 -8.34 12.69
C GLY A 355 25.34 -7.70 12.81
N GLN A 356 25.27 -6.37 12.68
CA GLN A 356 24.00 -5.64 12.67
C GLN A 356 23.27 -5.81 11.32
N LEU A 357 24.00 -5.80 10.20
CA LEU A 357 23.41 -6.09 8.87
C LEU A 357 22.77 -7.48 8.83
N ALA A 358 23.40 -8.48 9.46
CA ALA A 358 22.91 -9.85 9.50
C ALA A 358 21.51 -10.02 10.13
N LEU A 359 21.04 -9.05 10.89
CA LEU A 359 19.67 -9.03 11.42
C LEU A 359 18.63 -8.72 10.35
N HIS A 360 19.04 -8.19 9.20
CA HIS A 360 18.14 -7.61 8.21
C HIS A 360 18.32 -8.13 6.79
N VAL A 361 19.55 -8.53 6.43
CA VAL A 361 19.93 -9.00 5.09
C VAL A 361 21.07 -10.03 5.21
N ASP A 362 21.38 -10.73 4.12
CA ASP A 362 22.66 -11.44 4.02
C ASP A 362 23.81 -10.41 3.92
N PRO A 363 24.69 -10.31 4.94
CA PRO A 363 25.72 -9.27 4.99
C PRO A 363 26.83 -9.48 3.94
N ASP A 364 27.09 -10.72 3.51
CA ASP A 364 28.13 -11.00 2.53
C ASP A 364 27.67 -10.61 1.14
N GLU A 365 26.44 -10.95 0.79
CA GLU A 365 25.80 -10.53 -0.44
C GLU A 365 25.71 -9.00 -0.48
N PHE A 366 25.18 -8.36 0.57
CA PHE A 366 25.00 -6.92 0.62
C PHE A 366 26.32 -6.16 0.45
N LEU A 367 27.35 -6.55 1.23
CA LEU A 367 28.67 -5.91 1.16
C LEU A 367 29.43 -6.25 -0.13
N GLY A 368 29.13 -7.38 -0.77
CA GLY A 368 29.60 -7.74 -2.11
C GLY A 368 29.09 -6.77 -3.16
N LEU A 369 27.77 -6.53 -3.18
CA LEU A 369 27.12 -5.58 -4.09
C LEU A 369 27.60 -4.12 -3.93
N VAL A 370 28.05 -3.73 -2.75
CA VAL A 370 28.67 -2.40 -2.52
C VAL A 370 30.09 -2.29 -3.10
N ARG A 371 30.73 -3.42 -3.47
CA ARG A 371 32.10 -3.42 -4.01
C ARG A 371 32.16 -3.45 -5.54
N GLU A 372 31.09 -3.91 -6.17
CA GLU A 372 30.92 -3.94 -7.62
C GLU A 372 30.48 -2.58 -8.17
#